data_a2a39c08901d23204e9034892dd9e1e3
#
_entry.id   a2a39c08901d23204e9034892dd9e1e3
#
_cell.length_a   1.000
_cell.length_b   1.000
_cell.length_c   1.000
_cell.angle_alpha   90.00
_cell.angle_beta   90.00
_cell.angle_gamma   90.00
#
_symmetry.space_group_name_H-M   'P 1'
#
loop_
_entity.id
_entity.type
_entity.pdbx_description
1 polymer ?
#
loop_
_entity_poly.entity_id
_entity_poly.type
_entity_poly.pdbx_seq_one_letter_code
_entity_poly.pdbx_strand_id
1 'polypeptide(L)'
;MSVPFPFKTIATAIAFSPYAEANLHESTRIAKMLDANLVLIHVGAKTPEKVEQLELMISQTGIERNKVLVDFRDGDAVKSILESCKENKVNLLIAGAMKKENLIRFYTGSIARKLCRKGRCSILLLTDRSVIRNKCREIVVSGDNHDKTEVTVRTANYFGKILGAEHITIVDEIDPKTGGNAADDDAELEATAHKRKELKKQEDERIAQLENKLEKDGSIPVGHKCIFGKPGYTIGHYAAANKADLLVMNSPDSSLGLMDRVFTHDLEYVLSDLPCCLMIVHQNEKTVA
;
A
#
# COMPACT_ATOMS: atom_id res chain seq x y z
N MET A 1 15.40 -12.54 -1.04
CA MET A 1 14.16 -12.01 -1.66
C MET A 1 14.50 -10.71 -2.36
N SER A 2 13.95 -10.45 -3.56
CA SER A 2 14.23 -9.21 -4.29
C SER A 2 13.28 -8.11 -3.79
N VAL A 3 13.84 -6.94 -3.48
CA VAL A 3 13.05 -5.76 -3.10
C VAL A 3 12.40 -5.12 -4.33
N PRO A 4 11.19 -4.53 -4.21
CA PRO A 4 10.48 -3.91 -5.35
C PRO A 4 11.06 -2.55 -5.76
N PHE A 5 11.93 -1.99 -4.97
CA PHE A 5 12.54 -0.67 -5.21
C PHE A 5 13.98 -0.76 -5.75
N PRO A 6 14.53 0.29 -6.37
CA PRO A 6 13.88 1.58 -6.64
C PRO A 6 12.74 1.46 -7.66
N PHE A 7 11.67 2.22 -7.43
CA PHE A 7 10.55 2.29 -8.37
C PHE A 7 10.94 3.15 -9.58
N LYS A 8 11.32 2.53 -10.69
CA LYS A 8 11.81 3.20 -11.91
C LYS A 8 10.69 3.57 -12.88
N THR A 9 9.60 2.83 -12.87
CA THR A 9 8.42 3.08 -13.68
C THR A 9 7.18 2.98 -12.79
N ILE A 10 6.47 4.06 -12.67
CA ILE A 10 5.20 4.09 -11.96
C ILE A 10 4.05 4.30 -12.94
N ALA A 11 2.86 3.86 -12.60
CA ALA A 11 1.69 4.08 -13.41
C ALA A 11 0.56 4.71 -12.59
N THR A 12 -0.30 5.45 -13.28
CA THR A 12 -1.54 5.98 -12.71
C THR A 12 -2.70 5.62 -13.62
N ALA A 13 -3.70 4.92 -13.06
CA ALA A 13 -4.98 4.73 -13.73
C ALA A 13 -5.78 6.04 -13.60
N ILE A 14 -5.99 6.73 -14.71
CA ILE A 14 -6.67 8.02 -14.78
C ILE A 14 -8.02 7.90 -15.46
N ALA A 15 -9.06 8.44 -14.83
CA ALA A 15 -10.37 8.65 -15.41
C ALA A 15 -10.64 10.15 -15.49
N PHE A 16 -11.39 10.60 -16.51
CA PHE A 16 -11.84 11.99 -16.61
C PHE A 16 -12.95 12.26 -15.59
N SER A 17 -12.56 12.43 -14.35
CA SER A 17 -13.43 12.65 -13.19
C SER A 17 -13.03 13.96 -12.52
N PRO A 18 -13.84 14.50 -11.59
CA PRO A 18 -13.47 15.69 -10.82
C PRO A 18 -12.14 15.57 -10.04
N TYR A 19 -11.66 14.33 -9.83
CA TYR A 19 -10.40 14.06 -9.12
C TYR A 19 -9.22 13.77 -10.06
N ALA A 20 -9.42 13.86 -11.39
CA ALA A 20 -8.36 13.52 -12.36
C ALA A 20 -7.11 14.38 -12.17
N GLU A 21 -7.28 15.68 -12.02
CA GLU A 21 -6.20 16.64 -11.83
C GLU A 21 -5.43 16.35 -10.51
N ALA A 22 -6.14 16.17 -9.40
CA ALA A 22 -5.51 15.87 -8.10
C ALA A 22 -4.75 14.53 -8.12
N ASN A 23 -5.30 13.50 -8.77
CA ASN A 23 -4.60 12.23 -8.97
C ASN A 23 -3.33 12.40 -9.81
N LEU A 24 -3.40 13.18 -10.88
CA LEU A 24 -2.26 13.42 -11.75
C LEU A 24 -1.17 14.21 -11.01
N HIS A 25 -1.54 15.28 -10.30
CA HIS A 25 -0.59 16.06 -9.51
C HIS A 25 0.12 15.21 -8.45
N GLU A 26 -0.61 14.34 -7.73
CA GLU A 26 -0.02 13.45 -6.75
C GLU A 26 0.93 12.43 -7.39
N SER A 27 0.50 11.81 -8.48
CA SER A 27 1.31 10.81 -9.19
C SER A 27 2.56 11.41 -9.81
N THR A 28 2.47 12.60 -10.38
CA THR A 28 3.65 13.30 -10.95
C THR A 28 4.60 13.76 -9.85
N ARG A 29 4.09 14.16 -8.68
CA ARG A 29 4.92 14.48 -7.52
C ARG A 29 5.72 13.27 -7.06
N ILE A 30 5.06 12.13 -6.91
CA ILE A 30 5.71 10.86 -6.54
C ILE A 30 6.73 10.46 -7.61
N ALA A 31 6.38 10.57 -8.91
CA ALA A 31 7.30 10.29 -10.01
C ALA A 31 8.58 11.13 -9.94
N LYS A 32 8.45 12.43 -9.71
CA LYS A 32 9.59 13.35 -9.56
C LYS A 32 10.46 12.99 -8.35
N MET A 33 9.86 12.69 -7.21
CA MET A 33 10.58 12.34 -5.98
C MET A 33 11.34 11.01 -6.12
N LEU A 34 10.80 10.07 -6.92
CA LEU A 34 11.41 8.78 -7.22
C LEU A 34 12.40 8.82 -8.39
N ASP A 35 12.47 9.92 -9.12
CA ASP A 35 13.14 9.99 -10.42
C ASP A 35 12.67 8.88 -11.39
N ALA A 36 11.36 8.67 -11.43
CA ALA A 36 10.71 7.59 -12.16
C ALA A 36 9.99 8.09 -13.42
N ASN A 37 9.86 7.20 -14.41
CA ASN A 37 8.96 7.40 -15.53
C ASN A 37 7.51 7.18 -15.09
N LEU A 38 6.59 7.94 -15.66
CA LEU A 38 5.16 7.88 -15.37
C LEU A 38 4.37 7.37 -16.57
N VAL A 39 3.59 6.32 -16.38
CA VAL A 39 2.64 5.81 -17.36
C VAL A 39 1.23 6.23 -16.94
N LEU A 40 0.58 7.08 -17.72
CA LEU A 40 -0.82 7.47 -17.53
C LEU A 40 -1.71 6.52 -18.34
N ILE A 41 -2.46 5.67 -17.64
CA ILE A 41 -3.31 4.65 -18.25
C ILE A 41 -4.75 5.15 -18.24
N HIS A 42 -5.34 5.38 -19.42
CA HIS A 42 -6.76 5.66 -19.58
C HIS A 42 -7.44 4.51 -20.31
N VAL A 43 -8.49 3.95 -19.71
CA VAL A 43 -9.32 2.93 -20.36
C VAL A 43 -10.59 3.58 -20.89
N GLY A 44 -10.71 3.60 -22.21
CA GLY A 44 -11.80 4.21 -22.96
C GLY A 44 -11.32 4.79 -24.30
N ALA A 45 -12.25 5.20 -25.13
CA ALA A 45 -11.95 5.71 -26.46
C ALA A 45 -10.94 6.87 -26.42
N LYS A 46 -9.94 6.78 -27.29
CA LYS A 46 -8.98 7.86 -27.52
C LYS A 46 -9.61 8.86 -28.46
N THR A 47 -9.96 10.04 -27.96
CA THR A 47 -10.47 11.14 -28.78
C THR A 47 -9.50 12.33 -28.74
N PRO A 48 -9.49 13.23 -29.75
CA PRO A 48 -8.65 14.41 -29.80
C PRO A 48 -8.81 15.27 -28.53
N GLU A 49 -10.04 15.46 -28.06
CA GLU A 49 -10.38 16.29 -26.89
C GLU A 49 -9.77 15.71 -25.62
N LYS A 50 -9.82 14.39 -25.43
CA LYS A 50 -9.21 13.71 -24.27
C LYS A 50 -7.69 13.79 -24.30
N VAL A 51 -7.09 13.68 -25.49
CA VAL A 51 -5.64 13.82 -25.64
C VAL A 51 -5.22 15.25 -25.27
N GLU A 52 -5.91 16.26 -25.82
CA GLU A 52 -5.63 17.66 -25.51
C GLU A 52 -5.80 17.97 -24.01
N GLN A 53 -6.88 17.49 -23.41
CA GLN A 53 -7.14 17.66 -21.97
C GLN A 53 -6.04 17.04 -21.13
N LEU A 54 -5.57 15.82 -21.45
CA LEU A 54 -4.46 15.19 -20.72
C LEU A 54 -3.14 15.93 -20.91
N GLU A 55 -2.83 16.38 -22.12
CA GLU A 55 -1.60 17.14 -22.36
C GLU A 55 -1.62 18.47 -21.60
N LEU A 56 -2.77 19.16 -21.55
CA LEU A 56 -2.93 20.35 -20.73
C LEU A 56 -2.69 20.07 -19.24
N MET A 57 -3.33 19.02 -18.71
CA MET A 57 -3.15 18.63 -17.31
C MET A 57 -1.70 18.23 -17.00
N ILE A 58 -1.01 17.51 -17.90
CA ILE A 58 0.40 17.14 -17.73
C ILE A 58 1.27 18.40 -17.67
N SER A 59 1.06 19.36 -18.56
CA SER A 59 1.83 20.61 -18.62
C SER A 59 1.77 21.40 -17.30
N GLN A 60 0.62 21.37 -16.61
CA GLN A 60 0.38 22.04 -15.35
C GLN A 60 1.14 21.41 -14.16
N THR A 61 1.54 20.15 -14.27
CA THR A 61 2.27 19.45 -13.19
C THR A 61 3.77 19.78 -13.15
N GLY A 62 4.30 20.33 -14.25
CA GLY A 62 5.73 20.62 -14.40
C GLY A 62 6.62 19.37 -14.38
N ILE A 63 6.09 18.19 -14.73
CA ILE A 63 6.90 17.00 -15.01
C ILE A 63 7.49 17.11 -16.41
N GLU A 64 8.70 16.60 -16.60
CA GLU A 64 9.30 16.53 -17.95
C GLU A 64 8.45 15.65 -18.86
N ARG A 65 8.02 16.18 -20.01
CA ARG A 65 7.10 15.47 -20.91
C ARG A 65 7.66 14.15 -21.43
N ASN A 66 8.97 14.05 -21.61
CA ASN A 66 9.68 12.83 -22.02
C ASN A 66 9.65 11.72 -20.96
N LYS A 67 9.37 12.03 -19.69
CA LYS A 67 9.17 11.06 -18.61
C LYS A 67 7.74 10.52 -18.53
N VAL A 68 6.81 11.03 -19.36
CA VAL A 68 5.40 10.65 -19.30
C VAL A 68 4.98 9.91 -20.56
N LEU A 69 4.53 8.68 -20.40
CA LEU A 69 3.85 7.88 -21.43
C LEU A 69 2.35 7.94 -21.18
N VAL A 70 1.58 8.33 -22.18
CA VAL A 70 0.10 8.24 -22.16
C VAL A 70 -0.34 6.99 -22.91
N ASP A 71 -0.99 6.08 -22.19
CA ASP A 71 -1.44 4.79 -22.73
C ASP A 71 -2.97 4.71 -22.70
N PHE A 72 -3.56 4.83 -23.89
CA PHE A 72 -5.01 4.65 -24.09
C PHE A 72 -5.31 3.19 -24.38
N ARG A 73 -6.25 2.62 -23.64
CA ARG A 73 -6.67 1.22 -23.76
C ARG A 73 -8.19 1.13 -23.88
N ASP A 74 -8.65 0.10 -24.57
CA ASP A 74 -10.06 -0.25 -24.68
C ASP A 74 -10.38 -1.54 -23.90
N GLY A 75 -11.66 -1.76 -23.59
CA GLY A 75 -12.14 -3.00 -23.00
C GLY A 75 -12.32 -2.95 -21.48
N ASP A 76 -12.13 -4.10 -20.82
CA ASP A 76 -12.29 -4.20 -19.35
C ASP A 76 -11.20 -3.41 -18.62
N ALA A 77 -11.62 -2.49 -17.77
CA ALA A 77 -10.71 -1.57 -17.09
C ALA A 77 -9.61 -2.29 -16.29
N VAL A 78 -9.95 -3.34 -15.55
CA VAL A 78 -8.96 -4.06 -14.70
C VAL A 78 -7.96 -4.80 -15.58
N LYS A 79 -8.43 -5.50 -16.60
CA LYS A 79 -7.59 -6.25 -17.53
C LYS A 79 -6.63 -5.31 -18.26
N SER A 80 -7.15 -4.24 -18.84
CA SER A 80 -6.37 -3.28 -19.63
C SER A 80 -5.32 -2.55 -18.79
N ILE A 81 -5.64 -2.16 -17.55
CA ILE A 81 -4.67 -1.55 -16.63
C ILE A 81 -3.55 -2.53 -16.30
N LEU A 82 -3.87 -3.80 -15.96
CA LEU A 82 -2.88 -4.80 -15.61
C LEU A 82 -1.98 -5.19 -16.79
N GLU A 83 -2.54 -5.26 -18.00
CA GLU A 83 -1.79 -5.49 -19.24
C GLU A 83 -0.81 -4.33 -19.50
N SER A 84 -1.28 -3.08 -19.41
CA SER A 84 -0.43 -1.89 -19.51
C SER A 84 0.70 -1.91 -18.47
N CYS A 85 0.40 -2.23 -17.22
CA CYS A 85 1.42 -2.34 -16.17
C CYS A 85 2.49 -3.40 -16.51
N LYS A 86 2.07 -4.54 -17.06
CA LYS A 86 2.99 -5.62 -17.46
C LYS A 86 3.87 -5.20 -18.64
N GLU A 87 3.27 -4.66 -19.70
CA GLU A 87 3.98 -4.24 -20.92
C GLU A 87 5.00 -3.13 -20.66
N ASN A 88 4.63 -2.17 -19.81
CA ASN A 88 5.49 -1.04 -19.43
C ASN A 88 6.40 -1.34 -18.22
N LYS A 89 6.44 -2.58 -17.71
CA LYS A 89 7.26 -3.01 -16.57
C LYS A 89 7.07 -2.11 -15.35
N VAL A 90 5.84 -1.79 -15.04
CA VAL A 90 5.46 -0.93 -13.92
C VAL A 90 5.83 -1.59 -12.59
N ASN A 91 6.49 -0.83 -11.72
CA ASN A 91 6.87 -1.28 -10.37
C ASN A 91 5.86 -0.84 -9.31
N LEU A 92 5.18 0.31 -9.53
CA LEU A 92 4.21 0.87 -8.62
C LEU A 92 3.01 1.40 -9.42
N LEU A 93 1.82 0.87 -9.15
CA LEU A 93 0.55 1.38 -9.68
C LEU A 93 -0.12 2.28 -8.65
N ILE A 94 -0.42 3.51 -9.04
CA ILE A 94 -1.14 4.48 -8.21
C ILE A 94 -2.61 4.51 -8.66
N ALA A 95 -3.52 4.42 -7.70
CA ALA A 95 -4.95 4.50 -7.95
C ALA A 95 -5.65 5.31 -6.85
N GLY A 96 -6.71 6.01 -7.22
CA GLY A 96 -7.50 6.77 -6.26
C GLY A 96 -8.53 5.88 -5.54
N ALA A 97 -8.65 6.03 -4.22
CA ALA A 97 -9.77 5.49 -3.45
C ALA A 97 -11.02 6.36 -3.63
N MET A 98 -12.19 5.83 -3.32
CA MET A 98 -13.46 6.55 -3.36
C MET A 98 -13.82 7.07 -1.97
N LYS A 99 -14.37 8.27 -1.89
CA LYS A 99 -14.93 8.82 -0.66
C LYS A 99 -16.37 8.31 -0.49
N LYS A 100 -16.73 7.85 0.71
CA LYS A 100 -18.13 7.53 1.04
C LYS A 100 -18.91 8.83 1.11
N GLU A 101 -20.03 8.89 0.38
CA GLU A 101 -21.00 10.01 0.52
C GLU A 101 -21.44 10.10 1.97
N ASN A 102 -21.40 11.29 2.52
CA ASN A 102 -21.80 11.63 3.91
C ASN A 102 -20.92 11.09 5.06
N LEU A 103 -19.75 10.51 4.79
CA LEU A 103 -18.81 10.06 5.84
C LEU A 103 -17.39 10.56 5.54
N ILE A 104 -16.63 10.86 6.60
CA ILE A 104 -15.18 11.18 6.51
C ILE A 104 -14.38 9.86 6.37
N ARG A 105 -14.88 8.91 5.56
CA ARG A 105 -14.27 7.61 5.38
C ARG A 105 -14.10 7.32 3.89
N PHE A 106 -13.01 6.65 3.57
CA PHE A 106 -12.69 6.23 2.22
C PHE A 106 -12.92 4.72 2.09
N TYR A 107 -13.20 4.26 0.89
CA TYR A 107 -13.28 2.84 0.58
C TYR A 107 -12.69 2.56 -0.79
N THR A 108 -12.29 1.33 -0.98
CA THR A 108 -11.75 0.87 -2.25
C THR A 108 -12.87 0.50 -3.20
N GLY A 109 -13.00 1.23 -4.30
CA GLY A 109 -13.95 0.91 -5.37
C GLY A 109 -13.68 -0.46 -6.00
N SER A 110 -14.65 -0.99 -6.72
CA SER A 110 -14.57 -2.34 -7.31
C SER A 110 -13.37 -2.56 -8.22
N ILE A 111 -12.97 -1.54 -8.99
CA ILE A 111 -11.79 -1.60 -9.87
C ILE A 111 -10.52 -1.66 -9.04
N ALA A 112 -10.31 -0.71 -8.12
CA ALA A 112 -9.12 -0.66 -7.28
C ALA A 112 -8.97 -1.92 -6.42
N ARG A 113 -10.06 -2.47 -5.87
CA ARG A 113 -10.06 -3.75 -5.14
C ARG A 113 -9.63 -4.92 -6.01
N LYS A 114 -10.12 -4.99 -7.27
CA LYS A 114 -9.69 -6.02 -8.22
C LYS A 114 -8.23 -5.85 -8.63
N LEU A 115 -7.74 -4.60 -8.77
CA LEU A 115 -6.32 -4.32 -9.02
C LEU A 115 -5.46 -4.81 -7.86
N CYS A 116 -5.84 -4.52 -6.60
CA CYS A 116 -5.15 -5.02 -5.42
C CYS A 116 -5.07 -6.56 -5.37
N ARG A 117 -6.12 -7.24 -5.83
CA ARG A 117 -6.17 -8.72 -5.88
C ARG A 117 -5.32 -9.31 -6.99
N LYS A 118 -5.29 -8.70 -8.16
CA LYS A 118 -4.73 -9.27 -9.39
C LYS A 118 -3.41 -8.65 -9.80
N GLY A 119 -3.03 -7.54 -9.19
CA GLY A 119 -1.77 -6.84 -9.47
C GLY A 119 -0.55 -7.72 -9.23
N ARG A 120 0.52 -7.43 -9.97
CA ARG A 120 1.83 -8.06 -9.83
C ARG A 120 2.93 -7.04 -9.52
N CYS A 121 2.57 -5.78 -9.43
CA CYS A 121 3.42 -4.69 -8.97
C CYS A 121 2.85 -4.11 -7.67
N SER A 122 3.66 -3.38 -6.93
CA SER A 122 3.18 -2.67 -5.73
C SER A 122 2.06 -1.70 -6.10
N ILE A 123 1.12 -1.49 -5.18
CA ILE A 123 -0.06 -0.64 -5.44
C ILE A 123 -0.15 0.40 -4.32
N LEU A 124 -0.34 1.66 -4.70
CA LEU A 124 -0.60 2.76 -3.79
C LEU A 124 -2.02 3.29 -4.02
N LEU A 125 -2.86 3.17 -3.01
CA LEU A 125 -4.21 3.74 -2.99
C LEU A 125 -4.18 5.11 -2.30
N LEU A 126 -4.56 6.15 -3.02
CA LEU A 126 -4.62 7.52 -2.50
C LEU A 126 -6.01 7.81 -1.95
N THR A 127 -6.11 8.17 -0.67
CA THR A 127 -7.35 8.63 -0.02
C THR A 127 -7.45 10.14 -0.02
N ASP A 128 -6.37 10.81 0.36
CA ASP A 128 -6.27 12.26 0.39
C ASP A 128 -5.49 12.76 -0.83
N ARG A 129 -6.24 13.17 -1.84
CA ARG A 129 -5.71 13.62 -3.13
C ARG A 129 -5.80 15.14 -3.19
N SER A 130 -4.67 15.78 -3.35
CA SER A 130 -4.60 17.23 -3.39
C SER A 130 -3.64 17.71 -4.46
N VAL A 131 -3.94 18.85 -5.05
CA VAL A 131 -3.00 19.59 -5.89
C VAL A 131 -1.85 20.16 -5.03
N ILE A 132 -2.13 20.42 -3.75
CA ILE A 132 -1.14 20.90 -2.78
C ILE A 132 -0.55 19.70 -2.05
N ARG A 133 0.77 19.70 -1.82
CA ARG A 133 1.46 18.61 -1.14
C ARG A 133 1.00 18.47 0.32
N ASN A 134 0.47 17.31 0.66
CA ASN A 134 0.31 16.90 2.04
C ASN A 134 1.61 16.24 2.54
N LYS A 135 2.00 16.56 3.76
CA LYS A 135 3.17 15.94 4.38
C LYS A 135 2.81 14.51 4.79
N CYS A 136 3.69 13.56 4.49
CA CYS A 136 3.64 12.23 5.07
C CYS A 136 4.54 12.24 6.32
N ARG A 137 3.97 12.20 7.51
CA ARG A 137 4.73 12.25 8.77
C ARG A 137 4.81 10.88 9.42
N GLU A 138 3.67 10.22 9.53
CA GLU A 138 3.54 8.93 10.23
C GLU A 138 3.21 7.82 9.24
N ILE A 139 4.03 6.80 9.22
CA ILE A 139 3.82 5.58 8.45
C ILE A 139 3.58 4.42 9.42
N VAL A 140 2.46 3.73 9.25
CA VAL A 140 2.21 2.45 9.91
C VAL A 140 2.52 1.33 8.92
N VAL A 141 3.29 0.33 9.34
CA VAL A 141 3.60 -0.82 8.49
C VAL A 141 3.25 -2.12 9.20
N SER A 142 2.66 -3.06 8.47
CA SER A 142 2.34 -4.39 8.99
C SER A 142 3.61 -5.16 9.33
N GLY A 143 3.65 -5.63 10.57
CA GLY A 143 4.70 -6.45 11.16
C GLY A 143 4.40 -7.94 11.17
N ASP A 144 3.38 -8.40 10.45
CA ASP A 144 2.94 -9.82 10.43
C ASP A 144 4.12 -10.79 10.36
N ASN A 145 4.02 -11.93 11.03
CA ASN A 145 5.00 -12.99 10.91
C ASN A 145 4.88 -13.73 9.57
N HIS A 146 5.39 -13.09 8.52
CA HIS A 146 5.32 -13.56 7.14
C HIS A 146 6.62 -13.30 6.40
N ASP A 147 6.99 -14.17 5.45
CA ASP A 147 8.23 -14.07 4.66
C ASP A 147 8.38 -12.75 3.89
N LYS A 148 7.28 -12.08 3.57
CA LYS A 148 7.27 -10.80 2.86
C LYS A 148 7.53 -9.60 3.76
N THR A 149 7.37 -9.74 5.07
CA THR A 149 7.34 -8.61 6.02
C THR A 149 8.65 -7.82 6.01
N GLU A 150 9.80 -8.47 5.96
CA GLU A 150 11.09 -7.76 5.87
C GLU A 150 11.14 -6.85 4.63
N VAL A 151 10.68 -7.32 3.47
CA VAL A 151 10.66 -6.53 2.23
C VAL A 151 9.65 -5.38 2.35
N THR A 152 8.50 -5.62 2.97
CA THR A 152 7.47 -4.60 3.19
C THR A 152 7.97 -3.48 4.09
N VAL A 153 8.59 -3.82 5.21
CA VAL A 153 9.17 -2.85 6.15
C VAL A 153 10.31 -2.06 5.50
N ARG A 154 11.20 -2.70 4.75
CA ARG A 154 12.25 -2.01 3.99
C ARG A 154 11.67 -1.09 2.91
N THR A 155 10.59 -1.50 2.26
CA THR A 155 9.90 -0.67 1.26
C THR A 155 9.24 0.55 1.91
N ALA A 156 8.62 0.37 3.09
CA ALA A 156 8.06 1.47 3.86
C ALA A 156 9.15 2.50 4.24
N ASN A 157 10.31 2.05 4.72
CA ASN A 157 11.44 2.92 5.04
C ASN A 157 11.97 3.65 3.80
N TYR A 158 12.18 2.94 2.69
CA TYR A 158 12.61 3.54 1.43
C TYR A 158 11.63 4.62 0.95
N PHE A 159 10.34 4.30 0.91
CA PHE A 159 9.31 5.20 0.45
C PHE A 159 9.11 6.38 1.42
N GLY A 160 9.18 6.12 2.72
CA GLY A 160 9.11 7.13 3.76
C GLY A 160 10.22 8.17 3.67
N LYS A 161 11.47 7.76 3.41
CA LYS A 161 12.59 8.68 3.17
C LYS A 161 12.30 9.63 2.01
N ILE A 162 11.72 9.11 0.92
CA ILE A 162 11.37 9.89 -0.26
C ILE A 162 10.24 10.87 0.04
N LEU A 163 9.23 10.45 0.80
CA LEU A 163 8.11 11.30 1.20
C LEU A 163 8.47 12.31 2.29
N GLY A 164 9.61 12.13 2.98
CA GLY A 164 10.05 12.94 4.11
C GLY A 164 9.27 12.61 5.38
N ALA A 165 8.97 11.32 5.60
CA ALA A 165 8.30 10.85 6.80
C ALA A 165 9.18 11.09 8.05
N GLU A 166 8.50 11.38 9.15
CA GLU A 166 9.16 11.71 10.43
C GLU A 166 9.28 10.47 11.31
N HIS A 167 8.35 9.49 11.15
CA HIS A 167 8.31 8.30 11.97
C HIS A 167 7.69 7.10 11.23
N ILE A 168 8.12 5.89 11.59
CA ILE A 168 7.54 4.62 11.15
C ILE A 168 7.18 3.79 12.37
N THR A 169 5.94 3.31 12.45
CA THR A 169 5.52 2.34 13.46
C THR A 169 5.27 0.98 12.83
N ILE A 170 6.03 -0.02 13.25
CA ILE A 170 5.77 -1.42 12.88
C ILE A 170 4.69 -1.96 13.81
N VAL A 171 3.57 -2.37 13.27
CA VAL A 171 2.45 -2.93 14.05
C VAL A 171 2.30 -4.40 13.75
N ASP A 172 2.45 -5.21 14.79
CA ASP A 172 2.19 -6.64 14.76
C ASP A 172 0.86 -6.97 15.42
N GLU A 173 0.03 -7.75 14.74
CA GLU A 173 -1.29 -8.14 15.19
C GLU A 173 -1.29 -9.59 15.65
N ILE A 174 -1.45 -9.82 16.94
CA ILE A 174 -1.51 -11.16 17.52
C ILE A 174 -2.99 -11.57 17.64
N ASP A 175 -3.40 -12.62 16.90
CA ASP A 175 -4.77 -13.14 17.05
C ASP A 175 -5.00 -13.59 18.50
N PRO A 176 -6.03 -13.05 19.19
CA PRO A 176 -6.33 -13.43 20.56
C PRO A 176 -6.53 -14.94 20.76
N LYS A 177 -6.98 -15.65 19.71
CA LYS A 177 -7.18 -17.11 19.74
C LYS A 177 -5.88 -17.89 19.90
N THR A 178 -4.74 -17.35 19.44
CA THR A 178 -3.44 -18.01 19.63
C THR A 178 -2.99 -17.98 21.08
N GLY A 179 -3.50 -17.03 21.86
CA GLY A 179 -3.22 -16.88 23.30
C GLY A 179 -4.02 -17.80 24.23
N GLY A 180 -4.99 -18.56 23.72
CA GLY A 180 -5.89 -19.41 24.50
C GLY A 180 -7.37 -19.02 24.32
N ASN A 181 -8.26 -19.95 24.64
CA ASN A 181 -9.70 -19.71 24.65
C ASN A 181 -10.12 -18.89 25.89
N ALA A 182 -11.41 -18.58 26.02
CA ALA A 182 -11.96 -18.05 27.26
C ALA A 182 -11.64 -19.01 28.42
N ALA A 183 -11.13 -18.49 29.51
CA ALA A 183 -10.76 -19.28 30.69
C ALA A 183 -12.03 -19.54 31.52
N ASP A 184 -12.21 -20.79 31.94
CA ASP A 184 -13.35 -21.19 32.75
C ASP A 184 -13.03 -21.16 34.26
N ASP A 185 -11.73 -21.07 34.61
CA ASP A 185 -11.27 -20.93 36.01
C ASP A 185 -10.02 -20.02 36.13
N ASP A 186 -9.62 -19.73 37.38
CA ASP A 186 -8.48 -18.86 37.69
C ASP A 186 -7.14 -19.43 37.19
N ALA A 187 -6.96 -20.74 37.19
CA ALA A 187 -5.74 -21.39 36.73
C ALA A 187 -5.59 -21.28 35.19
N GLU A 188 -6.70 -21.44 34.47
CA GLU A 188 -6.72 -21.24 32.99
C GLU A 188 -6.51 -19.76 32.63
N LEU A 189 -7.05 -18.85 33.46
CA LEU A 189 -6.83 -17.41 33.29
C LEU A 189 -5.35 -17.05 33.42
N GLU A 190 -4.69 -17.56 34.46
CA GLU A 190 -3.23 -17.33 34.68
C GLU A 190 -2.39 -17.96 33.54
N ALA A 191 -2.69 -19.17 33.13
CA ALA A 191 -2.02 -19.86 32.03
C ALA A 191 -2.17 -19.07 30.70
N THR A 192 -3.39 -18.58 30.43
CA THR A 192 -3.67 -17.76 29.25
C THR A 192 -2.90 -16.42 29.29
N ALA A 193 -2.86 -15.76 30.44
CA ALA A 193 -2.13 -14.52 30.64
C ALA A 193 -0.62 -14.73 30.46
N HIS A 194 -0.07 -15.80 31.00
CA HIS A 194 1.33 -16.18 30.83
C HIS A 194 1.67 -16.42 29.34
N LYS A 195 0.86 -17.24 28.66
CA LYS A 195 1.04 -17.53 27.24
C LYS A 195 0.98 -16.26 26.37
N ARG A 196 0.05 -15.34 26.63
CA ARG A 196 -0.04 -14.06 25.94
C ARG A 196 1.21 -13.20 26.16
N LYS A 197 1.75 -13.20 27.38
CA LYS A 197 2.98 -12.47 27.70
C LYS A 197 4.18 -13.04 26.96
N GLU A 198 4.28 -14.36 26.85
CA GLU A 198 5.36 -15.02 26.11
C GLU A 198 5.24 -14.76 24.60
N LEU A 199 4.05 -14.90 24.01
CA LEU A 199 3.81 -14.58 22.61
C LEU A 199 4.21 -13.15 22.30
N LYS A 200 3.76 -12.20 23.12
CA LYS A 200 4.12 -10.79 22.95
C LYS A 200 5.64 -10.59 22.99
N LYS A 201 6.33 -11.23 23.93
CA LYS A 201 7.79 -11.13 24.05
C LYS A 201 8.50 -11.67 22.82
N GLN A 202 8.05 -12.82 22.28
CA GLN A 202 8.62 -13.40 21.07
C GLN A 202 8.44 -12.48 19.85
N GLU A 203 7.26 -11.88 19.70
CA GLU A 203 6.99 -10.93 18.61
C GLU A 203 7.77 -9.63 18.79
N ASP A 204 7.86 -9.08 20.00
CA ASP A 204 8.71 -7.91 20.29
C ASP A 204 10.18 -8.18 19.92
N GLU A 205 10.72 -9.36 20.24
CA GLU A 205 12.09 -9.76 19.87
C GLU A 205 12.26 -9.90 18.34
N ARG A 206 11.27 -10.47 17.65
CA ARG A 206 11.27 -10.60 16.19
C ARG A 206 11.26 -9.25 15.50
N ILE A 207 10.40 -8.33 15.94
CA ILE A 207 10.31 -6.98 15.38
C ILE A 207 11.58 -6.18 15.66
N ALA A 208 12.16 -6.28 16.86
CA ALA A 208 13.42 -5.63 17.18
C ALA A 208 14.58 -6.05 16.25
N GLN A 209 14.57 -7.29 15.76
CA GLN A 209 15.52 -7.73 14.73
C GLN A 209 15.31 -7.03 13.38
N LEU A 210 14.06 -6.75 13.00
CA LEU A 210 13.74 -5.99 11.79
C LEU A 210 14.16 -4.52 11.93
N GLU A 211 13.92 -3.90 13.09
CA GLU A 211 14.36 -2.54 13.41
C GLU A 211 15.87 -2.40 13.29
N ASN A 212 16.63 -3.30 13.93
CA ASN A 212 18.10 -3.31 13.86
C ASN A 212 18.65 -3.44 12.42
N LYS A 213 17.94 -4.14 11.54
CA LYS A 213 18.30 -4.22 10.11
C LYS A 213 18.08 -2.90 9.38
N LEU A 214 17.01 -2.18 9.74
CA LEU A 214 16.69 -0.88 9.15
C LEU A 214 17.67 0.21 9.61
N GLU A 215 18.02 0.24 10.88
CA GLU A 215 18.94 1.23 11.45
C GLU A 215 20.30 1.23 10.76
N LYS A 216 20.80 0.06 10.38
CA LYS A 216 22.04 -0.07 9.61
C LYS A 216 21.99 0.61 8.25
N ASP A 217 20.81 0.75 7.67
CA ASP A 217 20.56 1.40 6.37
C ASP A 217 20.29 2.92 6.52
N GLY A 218 20.49 3.52 7.71
CA GLY A 218 20.20 4.92 7.99
C GLY A 218 18.69 5.20 7.92
N SER A 219 17.91 4.58 8.78
CA SER A 219 16.45 4.64 8.78
C SER A 219 15.89 5.95 9.34
N ILE A 220 14.61 6.21 9.00
CA ILE A 220 13.74 7.10 9.76
C ILE A 220 13.59 6.51 11.17
N PRO A 221 13.32 7.31 12.22
CA PRO A 221 12.97 6.79 13.53
C PRO A 221 11.88 5.73 13.45
N VAL A 222 12.16 4.54 13.96
CA VAL A 222 11.26 3.39 13.92
C VAL A 222 10.85 3.02 15.33
N GLY A 223 9.56 2.84 15.54
CA GLY A 223 9.00 2.23 16.74
C GLY A 223 8.21 0.98 16.38
N HIS A 224 7.86 0.18 17.40
CA HIS A 224 7.00 -0.96 17.18
C HIS A 224 5.88 -1.08 18.21
N LYS A 225 4.84 -1.84 17.85
CA LYS A 225 3.68 -2.09 18.69
C LYS A 225 3.11 -3.46 18.41
N CYS A 226 3.10 -4.35 19.40
CA CYS A 226 2.35 -5.61 19.34
C CYS A 226 0.98 -5.43 19.97
N ILE A 227 -0.07 -5.78 19.24
CA ILE A 227 -1.46 -5.57 19.62
C ILE A 227 -2.22 -6.88 19.49
N PHE A 228 -2.91 -7.30 20.56
CA PHE A 228 -3.86 -8.41 20.47
C PHE A 228 -5.15 -7.91 19.83
N GLY A 229 -5.51 -8.51 18.71
CA GLY A 229 -6.70 -8.10 17.98
C GLY A 229 -6.90 -8.88 16.69
N LYS A 230 -8.02 -8.63 16.04
CA LYS A 230 -8.35 -9.29 14.78
C LYS A 230 -7.47 -8.72 13.66
N PRO A 231 -6.67 -9.56 12.99
CA PRO A 231 -5.78 -9.13 11.92
C PRO A 231 -6.49 -8.30 10.84
N GLY A 232 -5.82 -7.27 10.34
CA GLY A 232 -6.31 -6.31 9.38
C GLY A 232 -7.27 -5.26 9.93
N TYR A 233 -8.17 -5.68 10.84
CA TYR A 233 -9.08 -4.75 11.52
C TYR A 233 -8.34 -3.89 12.54
N THR A 234 -7.47 -4.50 13.34
CA THR A 234 -6.77 -3.83 14.44
C THR A 234 -5.74 -2.83 13.90
N ILE A 235 -4.95 -3.21 12.90
CA ILE A 235 -3.97 -2.30 12.30
C ILE A 235 -4.65 -1.11 11.59
N GLY A 236 -5.78 -1.33 10.92
CA GLY A 236 -6.57 -0.26 10.31
C GLY A 236 -7.05 0.74 11.35
N HIS A 237 -7.58 0.26 12.49
CA HIS A 237 -7.98 1.13 13.60
C HIS A 237 -6.80 1.84 14.27
N TYR A 238 -5.66 1.13 14.43
CA TYR A 238 -4.44 1.73 14.94
C TYR A 238 -3.96 2.87 14.06
N ALA A 239 -3.90 2.65 12.75
CA ALA A 239 -3.51 3.68 11.79
C ALA A 239 -4.44 4.91 11.83
N ALA A 240 -5.76 4.69 11.93
CA ALA A 240 -6.74 5.77 12.06
C ALA A 240 -6.57 6.55 13.37
N ALA A 241 -6.44 5.85 14.51
CA ALA A 241 -6.29 6.46 15.83
C ALA A 241 -5.02 7.29 15.98
N ASN A 242 -3.92 6.85 15.34
CA ASN A 242 -2.64 7.54 15.34
C ASN A 242 -2.46 8.52 14.16
N LYS A 243 -3.54 8.75 13.39
CA LYS A 243 -3.53 9.69 12.24
C LYS A 243 -2.39 9.40 11.26
N ALA A 244 -2.19 8.12 10.97
CA ALA A 244 -1.21 7.72 9.97
C ALA A 244 -1.54 8.33 8.60
N ASP A 245 -0.52 8.76 7.88
CA ASP A 245 -0.64 9.27 6.52
C ASP A 245 -0.57 8.14 5.49
N LEU A 246 0.15 7.06 5.85
CA LEU A 246 0.34 5.89 5.00
C LEU A 246 0.33 4.61 5.84
N LEU A 247 -0.50 3.66 5.44
CA LEU A 247 -0.46 2.27 5.90
C LEU A 247 0.22 1.41 4.83
N VAL A 248 1.21 0.59 5.22
CA VAL A 248 1.94 -0.29 4.31
C VAL A 248 1.71 -1.74 4.72
N MET A 249 1.28 -2.57 3.78
CA MET A 249 0.92 -3.97 4.03
C MET A 249 1.54 -4.92 3.02
N ASN A 250 1.66 -6.19 3.41
CA ASN A 250 2.06 -7.28 2.53
C ASN A 250 1.03 -7.48 1.40
N SER A 251 1.51 -7.84 0.21
CA SER A 251 0.63 -8.34 -0.84
C SER A 251 0.06 -9.71 -0.48
N PRO A 252 -1.14 -10.07 -0.96
CA PRO A 252 -1.67 -11.41 -0.83
C PRO A 252 -0.71 -12.47 -1.40
N ASP A 253 -0.81 -13.71 -0.89
CA ASP A 253 0.00 -14.80 -1.41
C ASP A 253 -0.37 -15.15 -2.86
N SER A 254 0.66 -15.28 -3.69
CA SER A 254 0.54 -15.65 -5.10
C SER A 254 0.58 -17.16 -5.34
N SER A 255 0.87 -17.96 -4.30
CA SER A 255 1.07 -19.41 -4.38
C SER A 255 -0.23 -20.21 -4.64
N LEU A 256 -1.38 -19.61 -4.41
CA LEU A 256 -2.68 -20.14 -4.76
C LEU A 256 -3.06 -19.68 -6.16
N GLY A 257 -3.56 -20.59 -7.01
CA GLY A 257 -3.94 -20.32 -8.40
C GLY A 257 -4.80 -19.06 -8.56
N LEU A 258 -4.92 -18.52 -9.77
CA LEU A 258 -5.63 -17.26 -10.06
C LEU A 258 -7.08 -17.19 -9.52
N MET A 259 -7.70 -18.35 -9.27
CA MET A 259 -9.06 -18.46 -8.70
C MET A 259 -9.07 -18.53 -7.17
N ASP A 260 -7.95 -18.91 -6.53
CA ASP A 260 -7.84 -19.18 -5.10
C ASP A 260 -6.92 -18.20 -4.37
N ARG A 261 -6.63 -17.03 -4.92
CA ARG A 261 -6.02 -15.94 -4.17
C ARG A 261 -7.01 -15.50 -3.08
N VAL A 262 -7.02 -16.29 -2.03
CA VAL A 262 -7.69 -15.92 -0.78
C VAL A 262 -6.97 -14.68 -0.30
N PHE A 263 -7.59 -13.54 -0.51
CA PHE A 263 -7.25 -12.35 0.25
C PHE A 263 -7.26 -12.80 1.70
N THR A 264 -6.16 -12.65 2.39
CA THR A 264 -6.22 -12.74 3.83
C THR A 264 -7.36 -11.82 4.26
N HIS A 265 -8.25 -12.31 5.11
CA HIS A 265 -9.39 -11.51 5.59
C HIS A 265 -8.94 -10.11 6.04
N ASP A 266 -7.67 -9.98 6.42
CA ASP A 266 -7.00 -8.82 6.95
C ASP A 266 -6.97 -7.65 5.97
N LEU A 267 -6.54 -7.87 4.72
CA LEU A 267 -6.52 -6.82 3.71
C LEU A 267 -7.94 -6.39 3.28
N GLU A 268 -8.91 -7.29 3.27
CA GLU A 268 -10.30 -6.95 2.93
C GLU A 268 -10.93 -5.99 3.95
N TYR A 269 -10.59 -6.11 5.24
CA TYR A 269 -11.04 -5.15 6.23
C TYR A 269 -10.50 -3.75 5.95
N VAL A 270 -9.20 -3.64 5.71
CA VAL A 270 -8.56 -2.35 5.39
C VAL A 270 -9.12 -1.77 4.09
N LEU A 271 -9.29 -2.59 3.03
CA LEU A 271 -9.86 -2.13 1.76
C LEU A 271 -11.30 -1.68 1.85
N SER A 272 -12.08 -2.18 2.82
CA SER A 272 -13.47 -1.78 3.02
C SER A 272 -13.62 -0.46 3.78
N ASP A 273 -12.63 -0.11 4.60
CA ASP A 273 -12.61 1.11 5.41
C ASP A 273 -11.17 1.63 5.54
N LEU A 274 -10.70 2.34 4.51
CA LEU A 274 -9.33 2.84 4.44
C LEU A 274 -9.09 3.92 5.50
N PRO A 275 -8.14 3.71 6.41
CA PRO A 275 -7.81 4.69 7.45
C PRO A 275 -7.06 5.91 6.89
N CYS A 276 -6.23 5.69 5.90
CA CYS A 276 -5.35 6.65 5.24
C CYS A 276 -4.96 6.12 3.85
N CYS A 277 -3.95 6.70 3.19
CA CYS A 277 -3.36 6.08 2.01
C CYS A 277 -2.86 4.66 2.33
N LEU A 278 -3.01 3.73 1.39
CA LEU A 278 -2.61 2.34 1.58
C LEU A 278 -1.62 1.92 0.50
N MET A 279 -0.47 1.39 0.91
CA MET A 279 0.49 0.77 0.01
C MET A 279 0.49 -0.75 0.23
N ILE A 280 0.25 -1.49 -0.85
CA ILE A 280 0.38 -2.95 -0.88
C ILE A 280 1.69 -3.27 -1.59
N VAL A 281 2.61 -3.92 -0.88
CA VAL A 281 3.96 -4.20 -1.39
C VAL A 281 4.00 -5.57 -2.04
N HIS A 282 4.25 -5.58 -3.35
CA HIS A 282 4.55 -6.81 -4.10
C HIS A 282 6.06 -6.97 -4.23
N GLN A 283 6.55 -8.18 -3.96
CA GLN A 283 7.92 -8.53 -4.25
C GLN A 283 8.08 -8.70 -5.77
N ASN A 284 9.23 -8.26 -6.30
CA ASN A 284 9.55 -8.58 -7.69
C ASN A 284 9.70 -10.11 -7.82
N GLU A 285 8.88 -10.73 -8.66
CA GLU A 285 9.12 -12.12 -9.05
C GLU A 285 10.55 -12.17 -9.61
N LYS A 286 11.39 -13.06 -9.07
CA LYS A 286 12.69 -13.34 -9.71
C LYS A 286 12.36 -13.73 -11.13
N THR A 287 12.85 -12.96 -12.10
CA THR A 287 12.93 -13.43 -13.48
C THR A 287 13.74 -14.72 -13.41
N VAL A 288 13.05 -15.86 -13.50
CA VAL A 288 13.74 -17.14 -13.68
C VAL A 288 14.42 -17.00 -15.03
N ALA A 289 15.74 -16.86 -14.99
CA ALA A 289 16.60 -16.84 -16.15
C ALA A 289 16.66 -18.23 -16.78
#